data_6d5e6bfb9601fbd8b03238d2647c5c35
#
_entry.id   6d5e6bfb9601fbd8b03238d2647c5c35
#
_cell.length_a   1.000
_cell.length_b   1.000
_cell.length_c   1.000
_cell.angle_alpha   90.00
_cell.angle_beta   90.00
_cell.angle_gamma   90.00
#
_symmetry.space_group_name_H-M   'P 1'
#
loop_
_entity.id
_entity.type
_entity.pdbx_description
1 polymer ?
#
loop_
_entity_poly.entity_id
_entity_poly.type
_entity_poly.pdbx_seq_one_letter_code
_entity_poly.pdbx_strand_id
1 'polypeptide(L)'
;QTYSTYKALHELGLDIDLIDYRNDAITRREKPNDLVESISVKQIVKYFIWGNAQKKKYNSIMQFLKENTSMSPEYDKTSIVNANKVYEGFIVGSDIVWGTNITGRDMTYFLDFTSDDKKRYSFSSSIGTKWTSEENDMIKPLLQRFDKISVREELASEWIEELMGEKPTVTCDPTVLWEPSFWNKFVLDGYAPKGKYVLIYAVNPDKRNISDGIEYAKKK
;
A
#
# COMPACT_ATOMS: atom_id res chain seq x y z
N GLN A 1 -3.67 -5.30 3.90
CA GLN A 1 -2.95 -4.31 4.71
C GLN A 1 -3.87 -3.16 5.10
N THR A 2 -4.33 -2.32 4.15
CA THR A 2 -5.21 -1.16 4.39
C THR A 2 -6.42 -1.51 5.25
N TYR A 3 -7.18 -2.54 4.88
CA TYR A 3 -8.33 -3.00 5.67
C TYR A 3 -7.95 -3.48 7.07
N SER A 4 -6.82 -4.18 7.20
CA SER A 4 -6.34 -4.65 8.51
C SER A 4 -6.03 -3.49 9.47
N THR A 5 -5.33 -2.48 8.96
CA THR A 5 -5.02 -1.26 9.73
C THR A 5 -6.30 -0.52 10.11
N TYR A 6 -7.19 -0.28 9.14
CA TYR A 6 -8.48 0.37 9.38
C TYR A 6 -9.26 -0.36 10.48
N LYS A 7 -9.40 -1.67 10.35
CA LYS A 7 -10.17 -2.49 11.30
C LYS A 7 -9.55 -2.48 12.71
N ALA A 8 -8.22 -2.54 12.81
CA ALA A 8 -7.54 -2.49 14.09
C ALA A 8 -7.73 -1.15 14.79
N LEU A 9 -7.62 -0.04 14.08
CA LEU A 9 -7.84 1.30 14.63
C LEU A 9 -9.31 1.50 15.04
N HIS A 10 -10.24 1.03 14.24
CA HIS A 10 -11.67 1.08 14.55
C HIS A 10 -12.02 0.26 15.81
N GLU A 11 -11.41 -0.92 16.02
CA GLU A 11 -11.61 -1.72 17.23
C GLU A 11 -11.00 -1.09 18.49
N LEU A 12 -10.03 -0.20 18.33
CA LEU A 12 -9.52 0.64 19.41
C LEU A 12 -10.46 1.81 19.76
N GLY A 13 -11.61 1.92 19.09
CA GLY A 13 -12.62 2.96 19.32
C GLY A 13 -12.31 4.30 18.65
N LEU A 14 -11.40 4.33 17.69
CA LEU A 14 -11.12 5.53 16.92
C LEU A 14 -12.19 5.74 15.84
N ASP A 15 -12.64 6.99 15.70
CA ASP A 15 -13.48 7.42 14.57
C ASP A 15 -12.57 7.74 13.39
N ILE A 16 -12.60 6.90 12.38
CA ILE A 16 -11.63 6.93 11.29
C ILE A 16 -12.27 6.73 9.93
N ASP A 17 -11.71 7.41 8.94
CA ASP A 17 -11.97 7.20 7.53
C ASP A 17 -10.71 6.74 6.81
N LEU A 18 -10.88 5.90 5.81
CA LEU A 18 -9.86 5.64 4.81
C LEU A 18 -9.85 6.79 3.81
N ILE A 19 -8.73 7.52 3.75
CA ILE A 19 -8.57 8.62 2.78
C ILE A 19 -8.50 8.07 1.36
N ASP A 20 -9.47 8.43 0.52
CA ASP A 20 -9.48 8.08 -0.92
C ASP A 20 -8.60 9.05 -1.72
N TYR A 21 -7.29 8.88 -1.60
CA TYR A 21 -6.31 9.72 -2.27
C TYR A 21 -5.88 9.13 -3.61
N ARG A 22 -5.95 9.94 -4.67
CA ARG A 22 -5.58 9.57 -6.04
C ARG A 22 -4.19 10.10 -6.39
N ASN A 23 -3.21 9.23 -6.25
CA ASN A 23 -1.84 9.48 -6.70
C ASN A 23 -1.72 9.14 -8.20
N ASP A 24 -1.23 10.06 -9.01
CA ASP A 24 -1.13 9.89 -10.47
C ASP A 24 -0.23 8.73 -10.87
N ALA A 25 0.92 8.57 -10.22
CA ALA A 25 1.88 7.49 -10.55
C ALA A 25 1.28 6.13 -10.26
N ILE A 26 0.61 5.96 -9.11
CA ILE A 26 -0.06 4.72 -8.74
C ILE A 26 -1.28 4.49 -9.62
N THR A 27 -2.08 5.51 -9.86
CA THR A 27 -3.28 5.43 -10.70
C THR A 27 -2.94 4.98 -12.11
N ARG A 28 -1.89 5.55 -12.73
CA ARG A 28 -1.43 5.13 -14.07
C ARG A 28 -0.94 3.68 -14.11
N ARG A 29 -0.40 3.18 -13.02
CA ARG A 29 0.09 1.79 -12.93
C ARG A 29 -1.03 0.77 -12.68
N GLU A 30 -1.98 1.10 -11.82
CA GLU A 30 -3.00 0.16 -11.34
C GLU A 30 -4.32 0.26 -12.12
N LYS A 31 -4.68 1.44 -12.62
CA LYS A 31 -5.88 1.64 -13.44
C LYS A 31 -5.56 1.29 -14.89
N PRO A 32 -6.35 0.44 -15.54
CA PRO A 32 -6.19 0.19 -16.97
C PRO A 32 -6.36 1.50 -17.73
N ASN A 33 -5.40 1.82 -18.59
CA ASN A 33 -5.50 3.00 -19.47
C ASN A 33 -6.78 2.94 -20.29
N ASP A 34 -7.59 3.98 -20.21
CA ASP A 34 -8.63 4.20 -21.23
C ASP A 34 -7.94 4.44 -22.56
N LEU A 35 -8.45 3.84 -23.64
CA LEU A 35 -7.84 3.72 -24.97
C LEU A 35 -7.49 5.04 -25.72
N VAL A 36 -7.34 6.18 -25.03
CA VAL A 36 -7.36 7.51 -25.67
C VAL A 36 -5.99 8.16 -25.85
N GLU A 37 -4.89 7.67 -25.27
CA GLU A 37 -3.60 8.34 -25.41
C GLU A 37 -2.53 7.47 -26.12
N SER A 38 -2.14 7.89 -27.32
CA SER A 38 -0.98 7.48 -28.15
C SER A 38 -0.55 6.01 -28.04
N ILE A 39 -1.14 5.16 -28.86
CA ILE A 39 -1.10 3.72 -28.68
C ILE A 39 -0.10 3.05 -29.62
N SER A 40 0.90 2.38 -29.06
CA SER A 40 1.65 1.38 -29.84
C SER A 40 0.83 0.08 -29.97
N VAL A 41 1.01 -0.65 -31.06
CA VAL A 41 0.33 -1.94 -31.31
C VAL A 41 0.54 -2.93 -30.14
N LYS A 42 1.72 -2.89 -29.48
CA LYS A 42 2.00 -3.70 -28.29
C LYS A 42 1.11 -3.34 -27.09
N GLN A 43 0.77 -2.08 -26.92
CA GLN A 43 -0.11 -1.63 -25.83
C GLN A 43 -1.56 -2.01 -26.09
N ILE A 44 -2.01 -1.98 -27.35
CA ILE A 44 -3.34 -2.47 -27.75
C ILE A 44 -3.48 -3.96 -27.43
N VAL A 45 -2.52 -4.78 -27.83
CA VAL A 45 -2.53 -6.22 -27.58
C VAL A 45 -2.51 -6.50 -26.05
N LYS A 46 -1.67 -5.78 -25.30
CA LYS A 46 -1.62 -5.89 -23.83
C LYS A 46 -2.96 -5.50 -23.19
N TYR A 47 -3.61 -4.44 -23.67
CA TYR A 47 -4.92 -4.00 -23.18
C TYR A 47 -6.01 -5.08 -23.42
N PHE A 48 -6.07 -5.66 -24.61
CA PHE A 48 -7.05 -6.72 -24.90
C PHE A 48 -6.83 -8.00 -24.10
N ILE A 49 -5.58 -8.35 -23.80
CA ILE A 49 -5.25 -9.57 -23.06
C ILE A 49 -5.40 -9.37 -21.54
N TRP A 50 -4.95 -8.22 -21.01
CA TRP A 50 -4.82 -8.00 -19.58
C TRP A 50 -5.73 -6.91 -19.01
N GLY A 51 -6.25 -6.00 -19.84
CA GLY A 51 -7.02 -4.84 -19.40
C GLY A 51 -8.29 -5.21 -18.64
N ASN A 52 -9.01 -6.24 -19.10
CA ASN A 52 -10.22 -6.72 -18.41
C ASN A 52 -9.91 -7.34 -17.03
N ALA A 53 -8.81 -8.09 -16.92
CA ALA A 53 -8.39 -8.67 -15.65
C ALA A 53 -7.93 -7.58 -14.68
N GLN A 54 -7.19 -6.59 -15.14
CA GLN A 54 -6.72 -5.45 -14.36
C GLN A 54 -7.89 -4.57 -13.88
N LYS A 55 -8.85 -4.29 -14.77
CA LYS A 55 -10.08 -3.57 -14.43
C LYS A 55 -10.91 -4.33 -13.39
N LYS A 56 -11.06 -5.64 -13.56
CA LYS A 56 -11.77 -6.50 -12.60
C LYS A 56 -11.07 -6.48 -11.24
N LYS A 57 -9.74 -6.63 -11.21
CA LYS A 57 -8.92 -6.55 -9.98
C LYS A 57 -9.14 -5.21 -9.27
N TYR A 58 -8.98 -4.10 -9.98
CA TYR A 58 -9.15 -2.76 -9.42
C TYR A 58 -10.56 -2.56 -8.85
N ASN A 59 -11.59 -2.87 -9.62
CA ASN A 59 -12.98 -2.72 -9.19
C ASN A 59 -13.30 -3.60 -7.96
N SER A 60 -12.81 -4.84 -7.93
CA SER A 60 -13.01 -5.74 -6.79
C SER A 60 -12.35 -5.22 -5.51
N ILE A 61 -11.15 -4.65 -5.61
CA ILE A 61 -10.46 -4.05 -4.46
C ILE A 61 -11.23 -2.80 -3.98
N MET A 62 -11.63 -1.92 -4.88
CA MET A 62 -12.38 -0.72 -4.52
C MET A 62 -13.75 -1.04 -3.94
N GLN A 63 -14.44 -2.02 -4.49
CA GLN A 63 -15.71 -2.51 -3.95
C GLN A 63 -15.52 -3.06 -2.54
N PHE A 64 -14.52 -3.91 -2.33
CA PHE A 64 -14.20 -4.46 -1.01
C PHE A 64 -13.94 -3.36 0.03
N LEU A 65 -13.16 -2.34 -0.31
CA LEU A 65 -12.90 -1.22 0.60
C LEU A 65 -14.18 -0.44 0.92
N LYS A 66 -14.98 -0.10 -0.09
CA LYS A 66 -16.24 0.61 0.10
C LYS A 66 -17.27 -0.14 0.95
N GLU A 67 -17.28 -1.46 0.87
CA GLU A 67 -18.20 -2.31 1.65
C GLU A 67 -17.73 -2.55 3.08
N ASN A 68 -16.44 -2.40 3.36
CA ASN A 68 -15.84 -2.81 4.63
C ASN A 68 -15.16 -1.68 5.42
N THR A 69 -15.11 -0.46 4.87
CA THR A 69 -14.51 0.70 5.54
C THR A 69 -15.37 1.94 5.33
N SER A 70 -15.28 2.91 6.26
CA SER A 70 -15.69 4.28 5.98
C SER A 70 -14.63 4.94 5.11
N MET A 71 -15.05 5.63 4.05
CA MET A 71 -14.15 6.29 3.11
C MET A 71 -14.43 7.78 3.04
N SER A 72 -13.36 8.58 2.98
CA SER A 72 -13.48 10.00 2.68
C SER A 72 -14.02 10.25 1.27
N PRO A 73 -14.40 11.50 0.94
CA PRO A 73 -14.44 11.92 -0.45
C PRO A 73 -13.11 11.67 -1.16
N GLU A 74 -13.16 11.55 -2.49
CA GLU A 74 -11.95 11.43 -3.30
C GLU A 74 -11.13 12.73 -3.23
N TYR A 75 -9.83 12.60 -2.98
CA TYR A 75 -8.86 13.68 -2.98
C TYR A 75 -7.75 13.43 -4.01
N ASP A 76 -7.27 14.51 -4.59
CA ASP A 76 -6.04 14.55 -5.39
C ASP A 76 -4.98 15.43 -4.71
N LYS A 77 -3.84 15.62 -5.37
CA LYS A 77 -2.72 16.43 -4.83
C LYS A 77 -3.10 17.86 -4.48
N THR A 78 -4.10 18.44 -5.14
CA THR A 78 -4.53 19.83 -4.92
C THR A 78 -5.61 19.94 -3.86
N SER A 79 -6.49 18.96 -3.78
CA SER A 79 -7.67 18.95 -2.89
C SER A 79 -7.41 18.34 -1.52
N ILE A 80 -6.37 17.51 -1.37
CA ILE A 80 -6.07 16.79 -0.12
C ILE A 80 -5.87 17.72 1.08
N VAL A 81 -5.43 18.95 0.87
CA VAL A 81 -5.30 19.97 1.92
C VAL A 81 -6.63 20.25 2.64
N ASN A 82 -7.77 20.02 1.97
CA ASN A 82 -9.09 20.19 2.59
C ASN A 82 -9.41 19.13 3.65
N ALA A 83 -8.71 18.00 3.66
CA ALA A 83 -8.83 16.99 4.70
C ALA A 83 -8.50 17.55 6.10
N ASN A 84 -7.65 18.58 6.19
CA ASN A 84 -7.35 19.27 7.46
C ASN A 84 -8.59 19.90 8.13
N LYS A 85 -9.65 20.19 7.36
CA LYS A 85 -10.89 20.75 7.91
C LYS A 85 -11.79 19.70 8.55
N VAL A 86 -11.53 18.41 8.25
CA VAL A 86 -12.38 17.29 8.65
C VAL A 86 -11.69 16.44 9.73
N TYR A 87 -10.38 16.19 9.59
CA TYR A 87 -9.66 15.26 10.44
C TYR A 87 -8.72 15.97 11.43
N GLU A 88 -8.63 15.44 12.63
CA GLU A 88 -7.74 15.94 13.70
C GLU A 88 -6.32 15.38 13.55
N GLY A 89 -6.16 14.26 12.87
CA GLY A 89 -4.87 13.63 12.66
C GLY A 89 -4.88 12.66 11.47
N PHE A 90 -3.69 12.26 11.06
CA PHE A 90 -3.48 11.42 9.89
C PHE A 90 -2.52 10.27 10.23
N ILE A 91 -2.82 9.09 9.71
CA ILE A 91 -1.98 7.91 9.82
C ILE A 91 -1.63 7.45 8.41
N VAL A 92 -0.35 7.32 8.10
CA VAL A 92 0.12 6.76 6.84
C VAL A 92 0.72 5.37 7.06
N GLY A 93 0.52 4.49 6.11
CA GLY A 93 1.01 3.11 6.10
C GLY A 93 -0.13 2.16 5.77
N SER A 94 0.07 0.90 5.60
CA SER A 94 1.35 0.20 5.52
C SER A 94 1.69 0.03 4.03
N ASP A 95 2.53 -0.89 3.66
CA ASP A 95 3.05 -1.05 2.31
C ASP A 95 4.16 -0.04 1.95
N ILE A 96 4.64 -0.07 0.71
CA ILE A 96 5.77 0.73 0.22
C ILE A 96 5.31 2.18 -0.06
N VAL A 97 4.61 2.78 0.91
CA VAL A 97 4.09 4.15 0.79
C VAL A 97 5.20 5.21 0.81
N TRP A 98 6.36 4.88 1.38
CA TRP A 98 7.54 5.75 1.40
C TRP A 98 8.58 5.41 0.34
N GLY A 99 8.26 4.51 -0.58
CA GLY A 99 9.06 4.24 -1.76
C GLY A 99 8.82 5.31 -2.83
N THR A 100 9.71 6.28 -2.91
CA THR A 100 9.63 7.42 -3.85
C THR A 100 9.56 6.99 -5.31
N ASN A 101 10.25 5.91 -5.66
CA ASN A 101 10.19 5.28 -6.98
C ASN A 101 8.83 4.62 -7.29
N ILE A 102 8.04 4.28 -6.26
CA ILE A 102 6.71 3.70 -6.39
C ILE A 102 5.64 4.78 -6.44
N THR A 103 5.75 5.78 -5.56
CA THR A 103 4.77 6.86 -5.41
C THR A 103 5.00 8.03 -6.38
N GLY A 104 6.06 7.98 -7.19
CA GLY A 104 6.40 9.08 -8.11
C GLY A 104 6.89 10.33 -7.39
N ARG A 105 7.58 10.16 -6.25
CA ARG A 105 8.05 11.24 -5.36
C ARG A 105 6.92 12.11 -4.82
N ASP A 106 5.75 11.55 -4.62
CA ASP A 106 4.62 12.27 -4.05
C ASP A 106 4.75 12.36 -2.52
N MET A 107 5.02 13.57 -2.03
CA MET A 107 5.23 13.83 -0.60
C MET A 107 3.94 13.78 0.23
N THR A 108 2.77 13.62 -0.39
CA THR A 108 1.50 13.39 0.32
C THR A 108 1.57 12.18 1.25
N TYR A 109 2.32 11.15 0.88
CA TYR A 109 2.59 9.98 1.75
C TYR A 109 3.51 10.27 2.93
N PHE A 110 4.15 11.44 2.95
CA PHE A 110 4.87 11.98 4.10
C PHE A 110 4.05 13.05 4.83
N LEU A 111 2.74 13.13 4.54
CA LEU A 111 1.79 14.05 5.15
C LEU A 111 2.19 15.53 4.99
N ASP A 112 2.77 15.89 3.83
CA ASP A 112 3.23 17.25 3.52
C ASP A 112 2.10 18.28 3.52
N PHE A 113 0.88 17.85 3.22
CA PHE A 113 -0.34 18.68 3.14
C PHE A 113 -0.91 19.06 4.51
N THR A 114 -0.48 18.42 5.59
CA THR A 114 -1.10 18.60 6.91
C THR A 114 -0.67 19.91 7.55
N SER A 115 -1.62 20.63 8.17
CA SER A 115 -1.34 21.81 8.99
C SER A 115 -0.66 21.43 10.31
N ASP A 116 0.03 22.38 10.97
CA ASP A 116 0.91 22.07 12.11
C ASP A 116 0.16 21.64 13.37
N ASP A 117 -1.10 21.98 13.49
CA ASP A 117 -2.00 21.56 14.58
C ASP A 117 -2.45 20.11 14.50
N LYS A 118 -2.16 19.40 13.38
CA LYS A 118 -2.62 18.02 13.13
C LYS A 118 -1.63 16.98 13.63
N LYS A 119 -2.16 15.91 14.19
CA LYS A 119 -1.38 14.73 14.58
C LYS A 119 -0.96 13.90 13.37
N ARG A 120 0.27 13.41 13.37
CA ARG A 120 0.88 12.64 12.26
C ARG A 120 1.50 11.36 12.79
N TYR A 121 1.06 10.26 12.23
CA TYR A 121 1.55 8.94 12.61
C TYR A 121 1.91 8.11 11.39
N SER A 122 2.90 7.26 11.53
CA SER A 122 3.11 6.18 10.57
C SER A 122 2.95 4.84 11.25
N PHE A 123 2.27 3.92 10.57
CA PHE A 123 2.09 2.57 11.06
C PHE A 123 2.56 1.54 10.05
N SER A 124 3.65 0.85 10.39
CA SER A 124 4.21 -0.23 9.54
C SER A 124 4.51 0.23 8.11
N SER A 125 4.96 1.49 7.93
CA SER A 125 5.30 2.02 6.60
C SER A 125 6.57 1.37 6.08
N SER A 126 6.61 1.10 4.77
CA SER A 126 7.78 0.52 4.09
C SER A 126 8.40 1.53 3.14
N ILE A 127 9.74 1.51 3.06
CA ILE A 127 10.52 2.35 2.14
C ILE A 127 10.82 1.59 0.85
N GLY A 128 11.10 0.30 0.94
CA GLY A 128 11.44 -0.57 -0.17
C GLY A 128 12.85 -0.35 -0.74
N THR A 129 13.25 0.90 -0.98
CA THR A 129 14.59 1.26 -1.49
C THR A 129 15.09 2.49 -0.77
N LYS A 130 16.36 2.49 -0.34
CA LYS A 130 16.98 3.63 0.37
C LYS A 130 16.88 4.90 -0.48
N TRP A 131 16.49 5.98 0.17
CA TRP A 131 16.38 7.30 -0.47
C TRP A 131 17.73 7.85 -0.88
N THR A 132 17.78 8.63 -1.96
CA THR A 132 18.97 9.38 -2.37
C THR A 132 19.23 10.56 -1.44
N SER A 133 20.42 11.17 -1.52
CA SER A 133 20.72 12.37 -0.73
C SER A 133 19.73 13.51 -1.02
N GLU A 134 19.35 13.71 -2.28
CA GLU A 134 18.36 14.71 -2.68
C GLU A 134 16.99 14.44 -2.04
N GLU A 135 16.57 13.19 -2.02
CA GLU A 135 15.31 12.77 -1.39
C GLU A 135 15.38 12.92 0.14
N ASN A 136 16.52 12.62 0.74
CA ASN A 136 16.74 12.81 2.18
C ASN A 136 16.53 14.27 2.60
N ASP A 137 17.01 15.23 1.81
CA ASP A 137 16.89 16.67 2.09
C ASP A 137 15.41 17.12 2.08
N MET A 138 14.59 16.52 1.21
CA MET A 138 13.15 16.78 1.14
C MET A 138 12.37 16.06 2.22
N ILE A 139 12.74 14.81 2.53
CA ILE A 139 11.96 13.92 3.41
C ILE A 139 12.24 14.21 4.89
N LYS A 140 13.47 14.51 5.25
CA LYS A 140 13.88 14.76 6.64
C LYS A 140 12.98 15.77 7.37
N PRO A 141 12.73 16.98 6.84
CA PRO A 141 11.86 17.95 7.51
C PRO A 141 10.42 17.47 7.64
N LEU A 142 9.94 16.60 6.74
CA LEU A 142 8.60 16.02 6.84
C LEU A 142 8.53 14.96 7.94
N LEU A 143 9.52 14.07 8.04
CA LEU A 143 9.59 13.07 9.11
C LEU A 143 9.69 13.71 10.50
N GLN A 144 10.37 14.84 10.63
CA GLN A 144 10.48 15.59 11.89
C GLN A 144 9.11 16.09 12.41
N ARG A 145 8.11 16.15 11.57
CA ARG A 145 6.74 16.57 11.93
C ARG A 145 5.86 15.42 12.46
N PHE A 146 6.34 14.18 12.39
CA PHE A 146 5.57 13.04 12.89
C PHE A 146 5.62 12.93 14.40
N ASP A 147 4.47 12.72 15.03
CA ASP A 147 4.36 12.45 16.47
C ASP A 147 4.94 11.08 16.82
N LYS A 148 4.72 10.08 15.97
CA LYS A 148 5.29 8.72 16.07
C LYS A 148 5.50 8.10 14.71
N ILE A 149 6.64 7.42 14.57
CA ILE A 149 7.00 6.67 13.36
C ILE A 149 7.15 5.20 13.71
N SER A 150 6.47 4.33 12.97
CA SER A 150 6.80 2.92 12.90
C SER A 150 6.94 2.45 11.47
N VAL A 151 7.88 1.53 11.26
CA VAL A 151 8.19 0.97 9.94
C VAL A 151 8.04 -0.54 9.95
N ARG A 152 7.99 -1.15 8.77
CA ARG A 152 7.78 -2.60 8.64
C ARG A 152 9.09 -3.38 8.65
N GLU A 153 10.16 -2.82 8.13
CA GLU A 153 11.44 -3.50 7.96
C GLU A 153 12.53 -2.87 8.82
N GLU A 154 13.43 -3.72 9.35
CA GLU A 154 14.59 -3.28 10.13
C GLU A 154 15.48 -2.32 9.32
N LEU A 155 15.72 -2.62 8.02
CA LEU A 155 16.49 -1.75 7.13
C LEU A 155 15.86 -0.35 7.00
N ALA A 156 14.54 -0.24 6.94
CA ALA A 156 13.88 1.06 6.91
C ALA A 156 14.10 1.84 8.22
N SER A 157 14.10 1.14 9.35
CA SER A 157 14.39 1.73 10.67
C SER A 157 15.84 2.25 10.73
N GLU A 158 16.81 1.48 10.25
CA GLU A 158 18.21 1.87 10.18
C GLU A 158 18.41 3.11 9.28
N TRP A 159 17.79 3.16 8.12
CA TRP A 159 17.89 4.30 7.21
C TRP A 159 17.28 5.58 7.78
N ILE A 160 16.20 5.47 8.53
CA ILE A 160 15.61 6.62 9.22
C ILE A 160 16.46 7.04 10.40
N GLU A 161 17.04 6.09 11.15
CA GLU A 161 17.99 6.39 12.22
C GLU A 161 19.23 7.14 11.70
N GLU A 162 19.80 6.70 10.58
CA GLU A 162 20.91 7.43 9.91
C GLU A 162 20.50 8.87 9.54
N LEU A 163 19.26 9.07 9.12
CA LEU A 163 18.77 10.38 8.67
C LEU A 163 18.36 11.29 9.81
N MET A 164 17.70 10.74 10.84
CA MET A 164 17.03 11.49 11.91
C MET A 164 17.81 11.49 13.22
N GLY A 165 18.71 10.51 13.43
CA GLY A 165 19.38 10.29 14.72
C GLY A 165 18.53 9.57 15.76
N GLU A 166 17.30 9.14 15.41
CA GLU A 166 16.39 8.40 16.28
C GLU A 166 15.87 7.18 15.54
N LYS A 167 15.88 6.03 16.22
CA LYS A 167 15.47 4.75 15.64
C LYS A 167 13.95 4.57 15.77
N PRO A 168 13.19 4.47 14.65
CA PRO A 168 11.79 4.17 14.69
C PRO A 168 11.50 2.74 15.18
N THR A 169 10.30 2.55 15.72
CA THR A 169 9.83 1.20 16.08
C THR A 169 9.58 0.36 14.83
N VAL A 170 10.08 -0.87 14.83
CA VAL A 170 9.74 -1.85 13.80
C VAL A 170 8.49 -2.62 14.22
N THR A 171 7.48 -2.66 13.35
CA THR A 171 6.21 -3.36 13.57
C THR A 171 5.96 -4.35 12.43
N CYS A 172 5.18 -5.39 12.71
CA CYS A 172 4.82 -6.37 11.69
C CYS A 172 3.86 -5.79 10.63
N ASP A 173 3.73 -6.50 9.50
CA ASP A 173 2.69 -6.18 8.51
C ASP A 173 1.31 -6.27 9.19
N PRO A 174 0.41 -5.28 8.99
CA PRO A 174 -0.91 -5.26 9.63
C PRO A 174 -1.76 -6.49 9.38
N THR A 175 -1.52 -7.24 8.31
CA THR A 175 -2.28 -8.45 8.01
C THR A 175 -2.11 -9.56 9.07
N VAL A 176 -1.01 -9.55 9.81
CA VAL A 176 -0.74 -10.52 10.88
C VAL A 176 -1.29 -10.10 12.25
N LEU A 177 -1.94 -8.94 12.36
CA LEU A 177 -2.66 -8.54 13.58
C LEU A 177 -3.89 -9.41 13.85
N TRP A 178 -4.33 -10.15 12.84
CA TRP A 178 -5.58 -10.92 12.88
C TRP A 178 -5.31 -12.41 12.78
N GLU A 179 -6.00 -13.17 13.63
CA GLU A 179 -5.98 -14.62 13.56
C GLU A 179 -6.48 -15.13 12.19
N PRO A 180 -6.03 -16.30 11.72
CA PRO A 180 -6.48 -16.87 10.45
C PRO A 180 -8.00 -16.98 10.32
N SER A 181 -8.72 -17.22 11.42
CA SER A 181 -10.19 -17.29 11.47
C SER A 181 -10.86 -15.97 11.06
N PHE A 182 -10.24 -14.84 11.32
CA PHE A 182 -10.73 -13.53 10.89
C PHE A 182 -10.85 -13.44 9.35
N TRP A 183 -9.92 -14.07 8.64
CA TRP A 183 -9.88 -14.04 7.18
C TRP A 183 -10.85 -15.01 6.51
N ASN A 184 -11.34 -16.02 7.24
CA ASN A 184 -12.22 -17.06 6.70
C ASN A 184 -13.50 -16.48 6.07
N LYS A 185 -14.02 -15.38 6.61
CA LYS A 185 -15.21 -14.70 6.07
C LYS A 185 -15.03 -14.12 4.66
N PHE A 186 -13.77 -13.96 4.21
CA PHE A 186 -13.43 -13.45 2.89
C PHE A 186 -12.99 -14.55 1.91
N VAL A 187 -12.91 -15.79 2.39
CA VAL A 187 -12.61 -16.95 1.53
C VAL A 187 -13.80 -17.21 0.62
N LEU A 188 -13.54 -17.25 -0.68
CA LEU A 188 -14.53 -17.58 -1.68
C LEU A 188 -14.48 -19.09 -1.95
N ASP A 189 -15.63 -19.75 -1.81
CA ASP A 189 -15.77 -21.17 -2.10
C ASP A 189 -15.49 -21.49 -3.58
N GLY A 190 -14.89 -22.65 -3.82
CA GLY A 190 -14.66 -23.16 -5.17
C GLY A 190 -13.39 -22.68 -5.88
N TYR A 191 -12.60 -21.78 -5.28
CA TYR A 191 -11.32 -21.32 -5.86
C TYR A 191 -10.13 -22.20 -5.46
N ALA A 192 -10.19 -22.87 -4.32
CA ALA A 192 -9.13 -23.78 -3.92
C ALA A 192 -9.19 -25.09 -4.76
N PRO A 193 -8.03 -25.59 -5.24
CA PRO A 193 -7.98 -26.89 -5.90
C PRO A 193 -8.47 -28.01 -4.96
N LYS A 194 -9.15 -29.01 -5.49
CA LYS A 194 -9.54 -30.18 -4.72
C LYS A 194 -8.31 -31.07 -4.50
N GLY A 195 -8.18 -31.60 -3.28
CA GLY A 195 -7.07 -32.50 -2.90
C GLY A 195 -5.83 -31.77 -2.41
N LYS A 196 -4.70 -32.48 -2.41
CA LYS A 196 -3.41 -31.90 -1.99
C LYS A 196 -2.82 -31.03 -3.10
N TYR A 197 -2.33 -29.87 -2.75
CA TYR A 197 -1.67 -28.96 -3.71
C TYR A 197 -0.51 -28.19 -3.06
N VAL A 198 0.36 -27.68 -3.88
CA VAL A 198 1.41 -26.72 -3.51
C VAL A 198 1.07 -25.38 -4.16
N LEU A 199 0.92 -24.33 -3.36
CA LEU A 199 0.74 -22.99 -3.83
C LEU A 199 2.09 -22.30 -4.00
N ILE A 200 2.37 -21.82 -5.22
CA ILE A 200 3.55 -20.99 -5.52
C ILE A 200 3.04 -19.55 -5.70
N TYR A 201 3.41 -18.67 -4.75
CA TYR A 201 3.16 -17.24 -4.88
C TYR A 201 4.46 -16.53 -5.27
N ALA A 202 4.53 -16.03 -6.50
CA ALA A 202 5.72 -15.38 -7.03
C ALA A 202 5.36 -14.01 -7.62
N VAL A 203 5.90 -12.94 -7.04
CA VAL A 203 5.68 -11.55 -7.51
C VAL A 203 6.44 -11.31 -8.83
N ASN A 204 7.68 -11.81 -8.92
CA ASN A 204 8.51 -11.80 -10.12
C ASN A 204 8.92 -13.24 -10.44
N PRO A 205 8.04 -14.02 -11.07
CA PRO A 205 8.32 -15.42 -11.33
C PRO A 205 9.48 -15.56 -12.34
N ASP A 206 10.53 -16.22 -11.93
CA ASP A 206 11.53 -16.74 -12.85
C ASP A 206 11.33 -18.25 -13.10
N LYS A 207 11.95 -18.76 -14.15
CA LYS A 207 11.81 -20.18 -14.52
C LYS A 207 12.34 -21.12 -13.44
N ARG A 208 13.34 -20.70 -12.69
CA ARG A 208 13.97 -21.50 -11.64
C ARG A 208 13.03 -21.66 -10.46
N ASN A 209 12.48 -20.58 -9.93
CA ASN A 209 11.53 -20.62 -8.81
C ASN A 209 10.30 -21.49 -9.10
N ILE A 210 9.82 -21.43 -10.36
CA ILE A 210 8.69 -22.27 -10.79
C ILE A 210 9.12 -23.74 -10.88
N SER A 211 10.29 -24.04 -11.45
CA SER A 211 10.79 -25.42 -11.56
C SER A 211 11.02 -26.07 -10.21
N ASP A 212 11.62 -25.33 -9.26
CA ASP A 212 11.88 -25.80 -7.89
C ASP A 212 10.57 -26.11 -7.14
N GLY A 213 9.56 -25.25 -7.31
CA GLY A 213 8.22 -25.49 -6.76
C GLY A 213 7.54 -26.73 -7.34
N ILE A 214 7.65 -26.94 -8.65
CA ILE A 214 7.13 -28.14 -9.33
C ILE A 214 7.87 -29.40 -8.84
N GLU A 215 9.19 -29.34 -8.70
CA GLU A 215 9.98 -30.46 -8.20
C GLU A 215 9.60 -30.80 -6.76
N TYR A 216 9.42 -29.78 -5.91
CA TYR A 216 8.94 -29.98 -4.54
C TYR A 216 7.56 -30.67 -4.50
N ALA A 217 6.63 -30.20 -5.34
CA ALA A 217 5.28 -30.77 -5.42
C ALA A 217 5.28 -32.26 -5.84
N LYS A 218 6.22 -32.68 -6.69
CA LYS A 218 6.35 -34.08 -7.12
C LYS A 218 6.90 -35.02 -6.03
N LYS A 219 7.58 -34.46 -5.02
CA LYS A 219 8.18 -35.23 -3.91
C LYS A 219 7.22 -35.40 -2.72
N LYS A 220 6.06 -34.77 -2.73
CA LYS A 220 5.03 -34.81 -1.68
C LYS A 220 3.75 -35.52 -2.12
#